data_32cc89e2edd2a2e94dcde145020d86f9
#
_entry.id   32cc89e2edd2a2e94dcde145020d86f9
#
_cell.length_a   1.000
_cell.length_b   1.000
_cell.length_c   1.000
_cell.angle_alpha   90.00
_cell.angle_beta   90.00
_cell.angle_gamma   90.00
#
_symmetry.space_group_name_H-M   'P 1'
#
loop_
_entity.id
_entity.type
_entity.pdbx_description
1 polymer ?
#
loop_
_entity_poly.entity_id
_entity_poly.type
_entity_poly.pdbx_seq_one_letter_code
_entity_poly.pdbx_strand_id
1 'polypeptide(L)'
;MNKSLRMLAEKIVRDSLRVTSSDVVVINTWDWTSDVASALALECYRMGADVLMTLYTDDFFFEHLKILSEEDLRQTSRHCLELADYASVEIFVGSPQDHSRFKDIPASKMAANAQGEKAHFEKSRDRRIRTAILEFISVHPKVAKTYRFDCATWERTLQSAVMIDYRELSEFGSKLASMLKGGRNIRITQGRGTDLSFEIAGRTPQVSDGVIDEADVERGQVSIALPSGTVAVAPLETTADGRVRFDRPLPRSGKLIQEMNWKFDAGLVVDFSAKQNLSAVKNRWDMATGDRDRIGSFILGVNPKAKFGFNIDPLVRGAVSIGIGENRYLGGKNNTDFAIAGTLSKATVELDGIPIVKNGKYVT
;
A
#
# COMPACT_ATOMS: atom_id res chain seq x y z
N MET A 1 25.30 16.31 -3.87
CA MET A 1 24.12 15.64 -3.25
C MET A 1 23.73 16.41 -2.00
N ASN A 2 22.46 16.80 -1.88
CA ASN A 2 21.92 17.52 -0.72
C ASN A 2 22.01 16.63 0.53
N LYS A 3 22.33 17.22 1.71
CA LYS A 3 22.45 16.51 3.00
C LYS A 3 21.17 15.74 3.37
N SER A 4 19.99 16.32 3.13
CA SER A 4 18.69 15.69 3.39
C SER A 4 18.50 14.41 2.56
N LEU A 5 18.85 14.48 1.27
CA LEU A 5 18.72 13.34 0.36
C LEU A 5 19.68 12.19 0.73
N ARG A 6 20.88 12.55 1.20
CA ARG A 6 21.82 11.55 1.70
C ARG A 6 21.29 10.85 2.94
N MET A 7 20.78 11.59 3.93
CA MET A 7 20.19 11.00 5.14
C MET A 7 18.99 10.09 4.84
N LEU A 8 18.19 10.47 3.85
CA LEU A 8 17.09 9.66 3.39
C LEU A 8 17.59 8.34 2.78
N ALA A 9 18.58 8.40 1.89
CA ALA A 9 19.17 7.21 1.27
C ALA A 9 19.82 6.28 2.32
N GLU A 10 20.58 6.84 3.27
CA GLU A 10 21.13 6.08 4.39
C GLU A 10 20.05 5.35 5.17
N LYS A 11 18.94 6.04 5.52
CA LYS A 11 17.82 5.45 6.25
C LYS A 11 17.15 4.30 5.47
N ILE A 12 16.89 4.47 4.18
CA ILE A 12 16.22 3.45 3.36
C ILE A 12 17.13 2.24 3.15
N VAL A 13 18.38 2.47 2.76
CA VAL A 13 19.31 1.40 2.41
C VAL A 13 19.77 0.63 3.66
N ARG A 14 20.12 1.33 4.75
CA ARG A 14 20.68 0.70 5.93
C ARG A 14 19.63 0.24 6.93
N ASP A 15 18.65 1.12 7.25
CA ASP A 15 17.69 0.82 8.31
C ASP A 15 16.50 0.01 7.78
N SER A 16 15.91 0.42 6.65
CA SER A 16 14.72 -0.22 6.10
C SER A 16 15.02 -1.54 5.38
N LEU A 17 15.98 -1.53 4.46
CA LEU A 17 16.28 -2.68 3.60
C LEU A 17 17.46 -3.51 4.09
N ARG A 18 18.28 -2.99 5.02
CA ARG A 18 19.48 -3.66 5.56
C ARG A 18 20.37 -4.23 4.47
N VAL A 19 20.68 -3.39 3.48
CA VAL A 19 21.52 -3.78 2.34
C VAL A 19 22.94 -4.10 2.82
N THR A 20 23.51 -5.16 2.26
CA THR A 20 24.87 -5.66 2.57
C THR A 20 25.70 -5.78 1.28
N SER A 21 26.96 -6.10 1.42
CA SER A 21 27.88 -6.32 0.29
C SER A 21 27.59 -7.56 -0.56
N SER A 22 26.71 -8.45 -0.10
CA SER A 22 26.26 -9.62 -0.87
C SER A 22 25.02 -9.34 -1.70
N ASP A 23 24.46 -8.15 -1.61
CA ASP A 23 23.20 -7.85 -2.29
C ASP A 23 23.40 -7.38 -3.73
N VAL A 24 22.47 -7.81 -4.59
CA VAL A 24 22.24 -7.27 -5.92
C VAL A 24 20.96 -6.45 -5.88
N VAL A 25 21.09 -5.15 -6.07
CA VAL A 25 20.02 -4.17 -5.90
C VAL A 25 19.53 -3.68 -7.26
N VAL A 26 18.23 -3.79 -7.53
CA VAL A 26 17.60 -3.20 -8.71
C VAL A 26 16.78 -1.98 -8.26
N ILE A 27 17.08 -0.81 -8.84
CA ILE A 27 16.38 0.45 -8.56
C ILE A 27 15.56 0.83 -9.80
N ASN A 28 14.25 0.71 -9.69
CA ASN A 28 13.31 1.12 -10.73
C ASN A 28 12.89 2.58 -10.49
N THR A 29 13.25 3.49 -11.39
CA THR A 29 13.05 4.93 -11.20
C THR A 29 12.40 5.60 -12.40
N TRP A 30 11.86 6.79 -12.19
CA TRP A 30 11.36 7.69 -13.22
C TRP A 30 12.40 8.77 -13.50
N ASP A 31 12.38 9.35 -14.69
CA ASP A 31 13.32 10.39 -15.12
C ASP A 31 13.37 11.55 -14.12
N TRP A 32 12.22 12.00 -13.64
CA TRP A 32 12.09 13.11 -12.69
C TRP A 32 12.46 12.75 -11.22
N THR A 33 12.69 11.46 -10.89
CA THR A 33 13.14 10.99 -9.58
C THR A 33 14.57 10.46 -9.58
N SER A 34 15.31 10.67 -10.67
CA SER A 34 16.66 10.16 -10.89
C SER A 34 17.68 10.61 -9.83
N ASP A 35 17.50 11.80 -9.25
CA ASP A 35 18.36 12.30 -8.17
C ASP A 35 18.23 11.44 -6.90
N VAL A 36 17.01 11.03 -6.57
CA VAL A 36 16.74 10.14 -5.43
C VAL A 36 17.31 8.75 -5.69
N ALA A 37 17.06 8.20 -6.88
CA ALA A 37 17.58 6.91 -7.28
C ALA A 37 19.12 6.89 -7.27
N SER A 38 19.76 7.96 -7.76
CA SER A 38 21.23 8.12 -7.71
C SER A 38 21.75 8.14 -6.27
N ALA A 39 21.04 8.82 -5.35
CA ALA A 39 21.43 8.84 -3.95
C ALA A 39 21.35 7.45 -3.29
N LEU A 40 20.28 6.70 -3.58
CA LEU A 40 20.10 5.32 -3.13
C LEU A 40 21.19 4.39 -3.70
N ALA A 41 21.46 4.47 -5.02
CA ALA A 41 22.50 3.69 -5.67
C ALA A 41 23.88 3.94 -5.05
N LEU A 42 24.24 5.20 -4.84
CA LEU A 42 25.52 5.58 -4.20
C LEU A 42 25.62 5.04 -2.76
N GLU A 43 24.49 5.00 -2.05
CA GLU A 43 24.49 4.43 -0.69
C GLU A 43 24.61 2.90 -0.73
N CYS A 44 23.95 2.22 -1.67
CA CYS A 44 24.14 0.78 -1.90
C CYS A 44 25.60 0.44 -2.23
N TYR A 45 26.26 1.22 -3.10
CA TYR A 45 27.69 1.05 -3.38
C TYR A 45 28.57 1.27 -2.13
N ARG A 46 28.22 2.22 -1.23
CA ARG A 46 28.94 2.37 0.06
C ARG A 46 28.79 1.15 0.96
N MET A 47 27.68 0.41 0.83
CA MET A 47 27.48 -0.88 1.52
C MET A 47 28.20 -2.04 0.82
N GLY A 48 28.78 -1.81 -0.37
CA GLY A 48 29.48 -2.82 -1.18
C GLY A 48 28.56 -3.65 -2.09
N ALA A 49 27.28 -3.28 -2.19
CA ALA A 49 26.30 -3.98 -3.03
C ALA A 49 26.52 -3.69 -4.52
N ASP A 50 26.10 -4.62 -5.39
CA ASP A 50 25.98 -4.41 -6.83
C ASP A 50 24.65 -3.72 -7.16
N VAL A 51 24.64 -2.77 -8.13
CA VAL A 51 23.46 -1.94 -8.39
C VAL A 51 23.15 -1.82 -9.88
N LEU A 52 21.90 -2.13 -10.24
CA LEU A 52 21.31 -1.82 -11.54
C LEU A 52 20.22 -0.76 -11.37
N MET A 53 20.23 0.29 -12.21
CA MET A 53 19.15 1.26 -12.30
C MET A 53 18.40 1.11 -13.61
N THR A 54 17.05 1.06 -13.55
CA THR A 54 16.16 1.12 -14.71
C THR A 54 15.43 2.47 -14.74
N LEU A 55 15.11 2.97 -15.93
CA LEU A 55 14.53 4.29 -16.13
C LEU A 55 13.21 4.21 -16.87
N TYR A 56 12.17 4.84 -16.32
CA TYR A 56 10.88 5.08 -16.95
C TYR A 56 10.65 6.57 -17.19
N THR A 57 9.89 6.89 -18.24
CA THR A 57 9.35 8.23 -18.48
C THR A 57 7.83 8.15 -18.60
N ASP A 58 7.13 9.28 -18.37
CA ASP A 58 5.68 9.32 -18.55
C ASP A 58 5.28 8.90 -19.97
N ASP A 59 5.98 9.40 -20.98
CA ASP A 59 5.64 9.09 -22.38
C ASP A 59 5.83 7.60 -22.68
N PHE A 60 6.94 7.01 -22.26
CA PHE A 60 7.15 5.58 -22.44
C PHE A 60 6.04 4.76 -21.73
N PHE A 61 5.73 5.09 -20.48
CA PHE A 61 4.73 4.37 -19.69
C PHE A 61 3.31 4.46 -20.29
N PHE A 62 2.86 5.66 -20.66
CA PHE A 62 1.51 5.81 -21.19
C PHE A 62 1.38 5.34 -22.64
N GLU A 63 2.42 5.51 -23.47
CA GLU A 63 2.37 5.08 -24.87
C GLU A 63 2.46 3.56 -25.01
N HIS A 64 3.27 2.87 -24.20
CA HIS A 64 3.29 1.40 -24.28
C HIS A 64 1.92 0.80 -23.88
N LEU A 65 1.22 1.38 -22.89
CA LEU A 65 -0.13 0.96 -22.54
C LEU A 65 -1.15 1.16 -23.68
N LYS A 66 -0.92 2.15 -24.55
CA LYS A 66 -1.78 2.38 -25.73
C LYS A 66 -1.45 1.45 -26.89
N ILE A 67 -0.15 1.24 -27.14
CA ILE A 67 0.37 0.46 -28.30
C ILE A 67 0.10 -1.03 -28.11
N LEU A 68 0.39 -1.59 -26.93
CA LEU A 68 0.25 -3.02 -26.70
C LEU A 68 -1.22 -3.46 -26.66
N SER A 69 -1.48 -4.67 -27.14
CA SER A 69 -2.77 -5.31 -26.95
C SER A 69 -3.00 -5.71 -25.50
N GLU A 70 -4.25 -5.99 -25.11
CA GLU A 70 -4.52 -6.52 -23.77
C GLU A 70 -3.87 -7.88 -23.53
N GLU A 71 -3.74 -8.69 -24.59
CA GLU A 71 -3.07 -9.99 -24.52
C GLU A 71 -1.59 -9.83 -24.23
N ASP A 72 -0.90 -8.91 -24.93
CA ASP A 72 0.51 -8.60 -24.68
C ASP A 72 0.73 -8.03 -23.29
N LEU A 73 -0.14 -7.13 -22.84
CA LEU A 73 -0.07 -6.53 -21.49
C LEU A 73 -0.26 -7.55 -20.36
N ARG A 74 -0.98 -8.68 -20.62
CA ARG A 74 -1.11 -9.76 -19.63
C ARG A 74 0.15 -10.61 -19.50
N GLN A 75 1.07 -10.51 -20.46
CA GLN A 75 2.31 -11.26 -20.39
C GLN A 75 3.32 -10.55 -19.50
N THR A 76 3.91 -11.31 -18.59
CA THR A 76 5.00 -10.76 -17.76
C THR A 76 6.25 -10.57 -18.59
N SER A 77 6.87 -9.43 -18.47
CA SER A 77 8.12 -9.11 -19.16
C SER A 77 9.25 -10.10 -18.78
N ARG A 78 9.92 -10.68 -19.78
CA ARG A 78 11.00 -11.65 -19.57
C ARG A 78 12.13 -11.07 -18.73
N HIS A 79 12.56 -9.85 -19.03
CA HIS A 79 13.65 -9.22 -18.28
C HIS A 79 13.30 -9.01 -16.81
N CYS A 80 12.03 -8.69 -16.46
CA CYS A 80 11.61 -8.60 -15.07
C CYS A 80 11.70 -9.96 -14.36
N LEU A 81 11.31 -11.04 -15.04
CA LEU A 81 11.44 -12.39 -14.48
C LEU A 81 12.89 -12.82 -14.31
N GLU A 82 13.75 -12.51 -15.27
CA GLU A 82 15.18 -12.83 -15.20
C GLU A 82 15.90 -11.99 -14.14
N LEU A 83 15.61 -10.68 -14.04
CA LEU A 83 16.15 -9.83 -12.97
C LEU A 83 15.78 -10.35 -11.60
N ALA A 84 14.57 -10.87 -11.40
CA ALA A 84 14.16 -11.49 -10.14
C ALA A 84 14.94 -12.78 -9.80
N ASP A 85 15.70 -13.38 -10.72
CA ASP A 85 16.61 -14.48 -10.42
C ASP A 85 17.93 -14.02 -9.79
N TYR A 86 18.35 -12.80 -10.03
CA TYR A 86 19.62 -12.24 -9.56
C TYR A 86 19.45 -11.23 -8.42
N ALA A 87 18.36 -10.47 -8.44
CA ALA A 87 18.10 -9.45 -7.42
C ALA A 87 17.85 -10.07 -6.06
N SER A 88 18.41 -9.46 -5.02
CA SER A 88 18.06 -9.69 -3.61
C SER A 88 17.31 -8.53 -2.99
N VAL A 89 17.37 -7.35 -3.64
CA VAL A 89 16.67 -6.12 -3.23
C VAL A 89 16.10 -5.42 -4.46
N GLU A 90 14.85 -4.95 -4.35
CA GLU A 90 14.21 -4.09 -5.34
C GLU A 90 13.73 -2.79 -4.69
N ILE A 91 13.97 -1.67 -5.35
CA ILE A 91 13.51 -0.35 -4.90
C ILE A 91 12.72 0.32 -6.02
N PHE A 92 11.45 0.63 -5.77
CA PHE A 92 10.60 1.37 -6.70
C PHE A 92 10.53 2.82 -6.27
N VAL A 93 11.03 3.73 -7.11
CA VAL A 93 11.20 5.16 -6.81
C VAL A 93 10.27 6.00 -7.67
N GLY A 94 9.18 6.48 -7.08
CA GLY A 94 8.25 7.38 -7.75
C GLY A 94 7.16 6.67 -8.57
N SER A 95 6.49 7.45 -9.39
CA SER A 95 5.37 7.08 -10.25
C SER A 95 5.26 8.08 -11.41
N PRO A 96 4.35 7.92 -12.39
CA PRO A 96 4.14 8.95 -13.41
C PRO A 96 3.90 10.33 -12.81
N GLN A 97 4.45 11.38 -13.43
CA GLN A 97 4.23 12.77 -13.01
C GLN A 97 2.80 13.23 -13.25
N ASP A 98 2.17 12.77 -14.33
CA ASP A 98 0.87 13.24 -14.79
C ASP A 98 -0.22 12.19 -14.66
N HIS A 99 -0.75 12.03 -13.45
CA HIS A 99 -1.87 11.12 -13.18
C HIS A 99 -3.15 11.48 -13.97
N SER A 100 -3.27 12.68 -14.55
CA SER A 100 -4.43 13.01 -15.37
C SER A 100 -4.50 12.21 -16.67
N ARG A 101 -3.36 11.67 -17.14
CA ARG A 101 -3.25 10.82 -18.34
C ARG A 101 -3.90 9.45 -18.17
N PHE A 102 -4.10 8.97 -16.94
CA PHE A 102 -4.81 7.71 -16.69
C PHE A 102 -6.24 7.69 -17.25
N LYS A 103 -6.87 8.85 -17.41
CA LYS A 103 -8.21 8.96 -18.04
C LYS A 103 -8.24 8.49 -19.49
N ASP A 104 -7.08 8.56 -20.18
CA ASP A 104 -6.94 8.23 -21.60
C ASP A 104 -6.60 6.74 -21.81
N ILE A 105 -6.40 5.98 -20.74
CA ILE A 105 -6.12 4.54 -20.79
C ILE A 105 -7.38 3.75 -20.44
N PRO A 106 -7.83 2.83 -21.30
CA PRO A 106 -8.96 1.95 -21.01
C PRO A 106 -8.74 1.13 -19.74
N ALA A 107 -9.79 0.97 -18.93
CA ALA A 107 -9.72 0.20 -17.68
C ALA A 107 -9.28 -1.26 -17.92
N SER A 108 -9.67 -1.85 -19.06
CA SER A 108 -9.25 -3.19 -19.48
C SER A 108 -7.75 -3.31 -19.69
N LYS A 109 -7.11 -2.31 -20.30
CA LYS A 109 -5.65 -2.28 -20.47
C LYS A 109 -4.92 -2.11 -19.15
N MET A 110 -5.45 -1.28 -18.22
CA MET A 110 -4.91 -1.17 -16.87
C MET A 110 -5.01 -2.49 -16.09
N ALA A 111 -6.12 -3.20 -16.24
CA ALA A 111 -6.30 -4.52 -15.63
C ALA A 111 -5.34 -5.56 -16.23
N ALA A 112 -5.20 -5.57 -17.57
CA ALA A 112 -4.27 -6.45 -18.27
C ALA A 112 -2.82 -6.23 -17.84
N ASN A 113 -2.38 -4.97 -17.75
CA ASN A 113 -1.04 -4.62 -17.27
C ASN A 113 -0.80 -5.11 -15.83
N ALA A 114 -1.76 -4.89 -14.93
CA ALA A 114 -1.65 -5.37 -13.54
C ALA A 114 -1.58 -6.91 -13.45
N GLN A 115 -2.24 -7.64 -14.37
CA GLN A 115 -2.12 -9.09 -14.48
C GLN A 115 -0.72 -9.50 -14.96
N GLY A 116 -0.15 -8.77 -15.94
CA GLY A 116 1.21 -9.00 -16.44
C GLY A 116 2.28 -8.79 -15.38
N GLU A 117 2.11 -7.84 -14.46
CA GLU A 117 3.05 -7.59 -13.35
C GLU A 117 2.97 -8.66 -12.25
N LYS A 118 1.86 -9.39 -12.15
CA LYS A 118 1.58 -10.31 -11.03
C LYS A 118 2.66 -11.39 -10.86
N ALA A 119 3.08 -12.04 -11.96
CA ALA A 119 4.07 -13.12 -11.89
C ALA A 119 5.45 -12.64 -11.42
N HIS A 120 5.82 -11.39 -11.75
CA HIS A 120 7.05 -10.78 -11.22
C HIS A 120 6.96 -10.62 -9.70
N PHE A 121 5.88 -10.01 -9.17
CA PHE A 121 5.72 -9.84 -7.72
C PHE A 121 5.58 -11.17 -6.96
N GLU A 122 4.94 -12.17 -7.55
CA GLU A 122 4.87 -13.51 -6.97
C GLU A 122 6.27 -14.14 -6.91
N LYS A 123 7.05 -14.07 -7.98
CA LYS A 123 8.43 -14.57 -8.04
C LYS A 123 9.33 -13.82 -7.05
N SER A 124 9.24 -12.50 -6.98
CA SER A 124 10.02 -11.69 -6.02
C SER A 124 9.73 -12.09 -4.57
N ARG A 125 8.46 -12.32 -4.24
CA ARG A 125 8.06 -12.82 -2.92
C ARG A 125 8.58 -14.23 -2.63
N ASP A 126 8.45 -15.16 -3.60
CA ASP A 126 8.88 -16.56 -3.44
C ASP A 126 10.41 -16.67 -3.28
N ARG A 127 11.15 -15.78 -3.94
CA ARG A 127 12.60 -15.64 -3.80
C ARG A 127 13.03 -14.77 -2.62
N ARG A 128 12.07 -14.23 -1.87
CA ARG A 128 12.31 -13.38 -0.70
C ARG A 128 13.13 -12.12 -1.02
N ILE A 129 12.90 -11.51 -2.18
CA ILE A 129 13.52 -10.25 -2.59
C ILE A 129 12.95 -9.13 -1.71
N ARG A 130 13.83 -8.45 -0.95
CA ARG A 130 13.41 -7.32 -0.12
C ARG A 130 13.02 -6.13 -1.00
N THR A 131 11.76 -5.73 -0.95
CA THR A 131 11.19 -4.74 -1.84
C THR A 131 10.76 -3.49 -1.07
N ALA A 132 11.21 -2.31 -1.50
CA ALA A 132 10.72 -1.03 -1.00
C ALA A 132 10.00 -0.24 -2.10
N ILE A 133 8.79 0.25 -1.79
CA ILE A 133 8.01 1.15 -2.64
C ILE A 133 8.04 2.53 -2.00
N LEU A 134 8.64 3.51 -2.68
CA LEU A 134 8.85 4.85 -2.15
C LEU A 134 7.72 5.79 -2.61
N GLU A 135 6.52 5.64 -2.04
CA GLU A 135 5.34 6.43 -2.40
C GLU A 135 5.52 7.94 -2.14
N PHE A 136 6.32 8.31 -1.14
CA PHE A 136 6.59 9.70 -0.80
C PHE A 136 7.37 10.47 -1.87
N ILE A 137 8.03 9.77 -2.79
CA ILE A 137 8.72 10.38 -3.93
C ILE A 137 7.72 10.79 -5.03
N SER A 138 6.48 10.34 -4.99
CA SER A 138 5.45 10.72 -5.96
C SER A 138 4.91 12.14 -5.78
N VAL A 139 5.49 12.96 -4.89
CA VAL A 139 5.10 14.37 -4.70
C VAL A 139 5.55 15.20 -5.90
N HIS A 140 4.57 15.50 -6.73
CA HIS A 140 4.79 16.34 -7.92
C HIS A 140 3.63 17.32 -8.10
N PRO A 141 3.86 18.58 -8.55
CA PRO A 141 2.80 19.58 -8.71
C PRO A 141 1.65 19.13 -9.61
N LYS A 142 1.90 18.36 -10.67
CA LYS A 142 0.85 17.80 -11.54
C LYS A 142 -0.03 16.79 -10.79
N VAL A 143 0.58 15.90 -10.00
CA VAL A 143 -0.16 14.94 -9.16
C VAL A 143 -0.96 15.67 -8.10
N ALA A 144 -0.35 16.65 -7.40
CA ALA A 144 -1.01 17.48 -6.41
C ALA A 144 -2.23 18.21 -7.00
N LYS A 145 -2.10 18.77 -8.20
CA LYS A 145 -3.21 19.41 -8.94
C LYS A 145 -4.33 18.42 -9.25
N THR A 146 -3.99 17.21 -9.69
CA THR A 146 -4.97 16.17 -10.05
C THR A 146 -5.82 15.76 -8.84
N TYR A 147 -5.21 15.61 -7.67
CA TYR A 147 -5.90 15.20 -6.44
C TYR A 147 -6.25 16.36 -5.51
N ARG A 148 -6.01 17.60 -5.94
CA ARG A 148 -6.28 18.83 -5.16
C ARG A 148 -5.55 18.86 -3.82
N PHE A 149 -4.31 18.37 -3.79
CA PHE A 149 -3.44 18.47 -2.63
C PHE A 149 -2.69 19.80 -2.62
N ASP A 150 -2.47 20.38 -1.44
CA ASP A 150 -1.44 21.41 -1.27
C ASP A 150 -0.07 20.73 -1.34
N CYS A 151 0.67 21.02 -2.42
CA CYS A 151 1.91 20.29 -2.73
C CYS A 151 2.97 20.42 -1.63
N ALA A 152 3.15 21.62 -1.08
CA ALA A 152 4.14 21.87 -0.03
C ALA A 152 3.78 21.20 1.30
N THR A 153 2.50 21.17 1.66
CA THR A 153 2.04 20.47 2.85
C THR A 153 2.10 18.95 2.66
N TRP A 154 1.78 18.47 1.47
CA TRP A 154 1.92 17.07 1.10
C TRP A 154 3.37 16.59 1.25
N GLU A 155 4.31 17.30 0.63
CA GLU A 155 5.75 17.01 0.73
C GLU A 155 6.23 16.96 2.18
N ARG A 156 5.99 18.03 2.96
CA ARG A 156 6.36 18.05 4.40
C ARG A 156 5.76 16.91 5.20
N THR A 157 4.51 16.54 4.90
CA THR A 157 3.82 15.46 5.60
C THR A 157 4.47 14.12 5.30
N LEU A 158 4.76 13.83 4.03
CA LEU A 158 5.41 12.58 3.64
C LEU A 158 6.84 12.48 4.16
N GLN A 159 7.63 13.56 4.05
CA GLN A 159 8.98 13.62 4.62
C GLN A 159 8.97 13.37 6.13
N SER A 160 8.05 14.00 6.86
CA SER A 160 7.91 13.77 8.30
C SER A 160 7.53 12.34 8.63
N ALA A 161 6.63 11.75 7.85
CA ALA A 161 6.14 10.40 8.09
C ALA A 161 7.20 9.31 7.78
N VAL A 162 8.11 9.57 6.81
CA VAL A 162 9.19 8.62 6.48
C VAL A 162 10.40 8.76 7.41
N MET A 163 10.65 9.96 7.94
CA MET A 163 11.81 10.22 8.82
C MET A 163 11.56 9.93 10.31
N ILE A 164 10.49 9.21 10.62
CA ILE A 164 10.19 8.76 11.98
C ILE A 164 11.23 7.73 12.49
N ASP A 165 11.37 7.60 13.81
CA ASP A 165 12.08 6.46 14.40
C ASP A 165 11.26 5.18 14.20
N TYR A 166 11.75 4.25 13.40
CA TYR A 166 11.07 3.00 13.10
C TYR A 166 10.91 2.09 14.33
N ARG A 167 11.73 2.26 15.35
CA ARG A 167 11.56 1.54 16.62
C ARG A 167 10.25 1.91 17.31
N GLU A 168 9.87 3.20 17.27
CA GLU A 168 8.57 3.64 17.81
C GLU A 168 7.41 2.95 17.09
N LEU A 169 7.49 2.81 15.75
CA LEU A 169 6.47 2.10 14.98
C LEU A 169 6.44 0.60 15.30
N SER A 170 7.62 -0.03 15.39
CA SER A 170 7.76 -1.45 15.70
C SER A 170 7.21 -1.79 17.08
N GLU A 171 7.61 -1.05 18.11
CA GLU A 171 7.17 -1.28 19.49
C GLU A 171 5.65 -1.12 19.65
N PHE A 172 5.10 -0.01 19.15
CA PHE A 172 3.67 0.23 19.22
C PHE A 172 2.88 -0.75 18.33
N GLY A 173 3.36 -1.01 17.12
CA GLY A 173 2.76 -1.97 16.19
C GLY A 173 2.74 -3.40 16.75
N SER A 174 3.85 -3.85 17.34
CA SER A 174 3.96 -5.19 17.95
C SER A 174 3.04 -5.36 19.15
N LYS A 175 2.91 -4.33 20.00
CA LYS A 175 1.93 -4.33 21.10
C LYS A 175 0.51 -4.50 20.58
N LEU A 176 0.14 -3.73 19.56
CA LEU A 176 -1.19 -3.78 18.95
C LEU A 176 -1.43 -5.12 18.23
N ALA A 177 -0.44 -5.63 17.50
CA ALA A 177 -0.51 -6.93 16.84
C ALA A 177 -0.71 -8.07 17.86
N SER A 178 -0.02 -8.02 19.00
CA SER A 178 -0.19 -9.01 20.08
C SER A 178 -1.61 -8.99 20.66
N MET A 179 -2.21 -7.81 20.82
CA MET A 179 -3.60 -7.69 21.26
C MET A 179 -4.57 -8.30 20.23
N LEU A 180 -4.42 -7.95 18.94
CA LEU A 180 -5.27 -8.49 17.87
C LEU A 180 -5.12 -10.01 17.74
N LYS A 181 -3.91 -10.56 17.89
CA LYS A 181 -3.65 -12.00 17.81
C LYS A 181 -4.40 -12.80 18.89
N GLY A 182 -4.60 -12.20 20.07
CA GLY A 182 -5.35 -12.81 21.17
C GLY A 182 -6.87 -12.65 21.07
N GLY A 183 -7.35 -11.78 20.19
CA GLY A 183 -8.75 -11.43 20.06
C GLY A 183 -9.49 -12.21 18.98
N ARG A 184 -10.81 -12.06 19.01
CA ARG A 184 -11.71 -12.75 18.07
C ARG A 184 -12.60 -11.79 17.28
N ASN A 185 -13.40 -11.01 17.98
CA ASN A 185 -14.47 -10.21 17.37
C ASN A 185 -14.05 -8.76 17.26
N ILE A 186 -14.17 -8.20 16.08
CA ILE A 186 -14.01 -6.76 15.84
C ILE A 186 -15.38 -6.14 15.57
N ARG A 187 -15.68 -5.03 16.25
CA ARG A 187 -16.79 -4.13 15.88
C ARG A 187 -16.26 -2.74 15.65
N ILE A 188 -16.68 -2.13 14.55
CA ILE A 188 -16.29 -0.77 14.14
C ILE A 188 -17.54 0.08 14.05
N THR A 189 -17.56 1.19 14.78
CA THR A 189 -18.66 2.15 14.74
C THR A 189 -18.16 3.57 14.45
N GLN A 190 -18.99 4.35 13.74
CA GLN A 190 -18.78 5.79 13.54
C GLN A 190 -20.12 6.47 13.31
N GLY A 191 -20.31 7.68 13.90
CA GLY A 191 -21.57 8.41 13.92
C GLY A 191 -22.18 8.81 12.58
N ARG A 192 -21.57 8.42 11.45
CA ARG A 192 -22.05 8.67 10.10
C ARG A 192 -22.66 7.44 9.42
N GLY A 193 -23.10 6.45 10.20
CA GLY A 193 -23.76 5.25 9.70
C GLY A 193 -22.84 4.06 9.44
N THR A 194 -21.66 4.05 10.06
CA THR A 194 -20.81 2.87 10.13
C THR A 194 -21.15 2.05 11.36
N ASP A 195 -21.53 0.80 11.17
CA ASP A 195 -21.60 -0.27 12.16
C ASP A 195 -21.31 -1.57 11.42
N LEU A 196 -20.09 -2.10 11.63
CA LEU A 196 -19.55 -3.27 10.93
C LEU A 196 -18.91 -4.19 11.95
N SER A 197 -19.23 -5.47 11.88
CA SER A 197 -18.63 -6.51 12.72
C SER A 197 -18.03 -7.62 11.85
N PHE A 198 -16.94 -8.25 12.31
CA PHE A 198 -16.32 -9.41 11.70
C PHE A 198 -15.39 -10.11 12.67
N GLU A 199 -14.94 -11.32 12.33
CA GLU A 199 -14.01 -12.11 13.13
C GLU A 199 -12.59 -12.10 12.56
N ILE A 200 -11.60 -12.18 13.47
CA ILE A 200 -10.17 -12.30 13.15
C ILE A 200 -9.52 -13.51 13.86
N ALA A 201 -10.33 -14.38 14.46
CA ALA A 201 -9.84 -15.51 15.26
C ALA A 201 -8.86 -16.39 14.47
N GLY A 202 -7.70 -16.71 15.07
CA GLY A 202 -6.68 -17.54 14.45
C GLY A 202 -5.87 -16.87 13.34
N ARG A 203 -6.10 -15.60 13.06
CA ARG A 203 -5.32 -14.81 12.09
C ARG A 203 -4.08 -14.22 12.75
N THR A 204 -3.00 -14.09 11.97
CA THR A 204 -1.76 -13.47 12.43
C THR A 204 -1.69 -12.04 11.92
N PRO A 205 -1.75 -11.02 12.79
CA PRO A 205 -1.56 -9.64 12.40
C PRO A 205 -0.13 -9.40 11.88
N GLN A 206 0.01 -8.56 10.87
CA GLN A 206 1.29 -8.12 10.30
C GLN A 206 1.55 -6.67 10.67
N VAL A 207 2.77 -6.37 11.06
CA VAL A 207 3.23 -5.01 11.36
C VAL A 207 4.05 -4.52 10.18
N SER A 208 3.70 -3.35 9.64
CA SER A 208 4.51 -2.64 8.67
C SER A 208 5.10 -1.42 9.39
N ASP A 209 6.33 -1.55 9.86
CA ASP A 209 7.03 -0.52 10.65
C ASP A 209 8.11 0.23 9.86
N GLY A 210 8.32 -0.13 8.58
CA GLY A 210 9.30 0.50 7.70
C GLY A 210 10.65 -0.19 7.65
N VAL A 211 10.76 -1.38 8.26
CA VAL A 211 11.97 -2.23 8.24
C VAL A 211 11.62 -3.60 7.69
N ILE A 212 12.54 -4.21 6.95
CA ILE A 212 12.50 -5.64 6.61
C ILE A 212 13.66 -6.30 7.35
N ASP A 213 13.36 -6.94 8.45
CA ASP A 213 14.35 -7.67 9.24
C ASP A 213 14.39 -9.17 8.86
N GLU A 214 15.29 -9.93 9.51
CA GLU A 214 15.44 -11.36 9.25
C GLU A 214 14.16 -12.14 9.55
N ALA A 215 13.45 -11.77 10.63
CA ALA A 215 12.21 -12.42 11.01
C ALA A 215 11.09 -12.12 10.00
N ASP A 216 11.08 -10.94 9.38
CA ASP A 216 10.17 -10.60 8.27
C ASP A 216 10.47 -11.45 7.04
N VAL A 217 11.75 -11.56 6.67
CA VAL A 217 12.20 -12.40 5.54
C VAL A 217 11.80 -13.86 5.77
N GLU A 218 11.99 -14.40 6.97
CA GLU A 218 11.59 -15.77 7.31
C GLU A 218 10.08 -15.98 7.17
N ARG A 219 9.28 -14.99 7.55
CA ARG A 219 7.81 -15.02 7.40
C ARG A 219 7.32 -14.72 5.99
N GLY A 220 8.22 -14.37 5.05
CA GLY A 220 7.86 -13.95 3.69
C GLY A 220 7.27 -12.53 3.61
N GLN A 221 7.45 -11.71 4.64
CA GLN A 221 7.06 -10.29 4.68
C GLN A 221 8.20 -9.44 4.13
N VAL A 222 8.42 -9.52 2.84
CA VAL A 222 9.60 -8.94 2.17
C VAL A 222 9.32 -7.64 1.42
N SER A 223 8.14 -7.05 1.59
CA SER A 223 7.77 -5.80 0.89
C SER A 223 7.27 -4.75 1.88
N ILE A 224 7.79 -3.54 1.75
CA ILE A 224 7.36 -2.35 2.50
C ILE A 224 7.02 -1.19 1.56
N ALA A 225 6.01 -0.41 1.94
CA ALA A 225 5.78 0.91 1.38
C ALA A 225 6.29 1.97 2.38
N LEU A 226 6.99 2.99 1.89
CA LEU A 226 7.43 4.12 2.70
C LEU A 226 6.71 5.40 2.25
N PRO A 227 6.21 6.23 3.19
CA PRO A 227 6.20 6.02 4.64
C PRO A 227 5.40 4.81 5.07
N SER A 228 5.72 4.27 6.23
CA SER A 228 5.13 3.08 6.81
C SER A 228 4.39 3.39 8.13
N GLY A 229 3.79 2.40 8.74
CA GLY A 229 3.15 2.50 10.04
C GLY A 229 1.72 1.98 10.04
N THR A 230 1.55 0.65 9.86
CA THR A 230 0.25 -0.02 9.98
C THR A 230 0.37 -1.35 10.71
N VAL A 231 -0.74 -1.76 11.31
CA VAL A 231 -0.97 -3.15 11.72
C VAL A 231 -2.17 -3.66 10.94
N ALA A 232 -1.98 -4.73 10.18
CA ALA A 232 -2.98 -5.30 9.31
C ALA A 232 -3.28 -6.76 9.65
N VAL A 233 -4.54 -7.16 9.51
CA VAL A 233 -4.96 -8.56 9.65
C VAL A 233 -6.04 -8.89 8.62
N ALA A 234 -6.01 -10.10 8.08
CA ALA A 234 -7.09 -10.60 7.24
C ALA A 234 -8.27 -11.01 8.13
N PRO A 235 -9.47 -10.43 7.98
CA PRO A 235 -10.69 -10.97 8.61
C PRO A 235 -11.00 -12.39 8.12
N LEU A 236 -11.81 -13.14 8.87
CA LEU A 236 -12.43 -14.35 8.36
C LEU A 236 -13.42 -13.95 7.26
N GLU A 237 -13.20 -14.41 6.06
CA GLU A 237 -13.77 -13.87 4.81
C GLU A 237 -15.30 -13.95 4.71
N THR A 238 -15.94 -14.77 5.57
CA THR A 238 -17.39 -15.01 5.58
C THR A 238 -18.11 -14.41 6.79
N THR A 239 -17.42 -13.60 7.61
CA THR A 239 -17.97 -13.17 8.92
C THR A 239 -18.35 -11.69 8.97
N ALA A 240 -18.05 -10.90 7.92
CA ALA A 240 -18.36 -9.49 7.94
C ALA A 240 -19.86 -9.24 7.75
N ASP A 241 -20.44 -8.48 8.67
CA ASP A 241 -21.83 -8.08 8.67
C ASP A 241 -21.99 -6.61 9.04
N GLY A 242 -22.86 -5.89 8.33
CA GLY A 242 -23.14 -4.50 8.61
C GLY A 242 -22.75 -3.54 7.51
N ARG A 243 -22.44 -2.31 7.86
CA ARG A 243 -22.16 -1.22 6.91
C ARG A 243 -20.96 -0.41 7.30
N VAL A 244 -20.16 0.00 6.31
CA VAL A 244 -19.11 0.99 6.47
C VAL A 244 -19.31 2.15 5.49
N ARG A 245 -19.25 3.38 6.01
CA ARG A 245 -19.25 4.62 5.23
C ARG A 245 -17.95 5.36 5.47
N PHE A 246 -17.08 5.37 4.47
CA PHE A 246 -15.77 5.99 4.56
C PHE A 246 -15.88 7.52 4.54
N ASP A 247 -15.21 8.17 5.48
CA ASP A 247 -15.19 9.62 5.58
C ASP A 247 -13.93 10.26 4.97
N ARG A 248 -13.00 9.42 4.48
CA ARG A 248 -11.81 9.89 3.77
C ARG A 248 -11.96 9.67 2.27
N PRO A 249 -11.67 10.71 1.44
CA PRO A 249 -11.63 10.54 0.00
C PRO A 249 -10.51 9.58 -0.39
N LEU A 250 -10.74 8.75 -1.42
CA LEU A 250 -9.75 7.84 -1.97
C LEU A 250 -9.28 8.32 -3.33
N PRO A 251 -7.99 8.72 -3.49
CA PRO A 251 -7.38 9.01 -4.77
C PRO A 251 -7.22 7.71 -5.59
N ARG A 252 -7.80 7.65 -6.79
CA ARG A 252 -7.68 6.50 -7.68
C ARG A 252 -7.82 6.91 -9.14
N SER A 253 -6.90 6.44 -10.00
CA SER A 253 -6.96 6.65 -11.46
C SER A 253 -7.26 8.11 -11.85
N GLY A 254 -6.54 9.07 -11.25
CA GLY A 254 -6.69 10.49 -11.51
C GLY A 254 -7.97 11.15 -10.94
N LYS A 255 -8.75 10.44 -10.13
CA LYS A 255 -10.01 10.93 -9.52
C LYS A 255 -10.00 10.76 -8.00
N LEU A 256 -10.80 11.59 -7.31
CA LEU A 256 -11.08 11.43 -5.88
C LEU A 256 -12.46 10.77 -5.71
N ILE A 257 -12.49 9.54 -5.20
CA ILE A 257 -13.73 8.88 -4.82
C ILE A 257 -14.16 9.44 -3.48
N GLN A 258 -15.39 9.93 -3.37
CA GLN A 258 -15.89 10.56 -2.15
C GLN A 258 -17.05 9.78 -1.55
N GLU A 259 -17.08 9.71 -0.24
CA GLU A 259 -18.12 9.05 0.55
C GLU A 259 -18.46 7.65 0.01
N MET A 260 -17.43 6.81 -0.12
CA MET A 260 -17.59 5.42 -0.52
C MET A 260 -18.29 4.65 0.61
N ASN A 261 -19.23 3.79 0.23
CA ASN A 261 -20.02 2.98 1.17
C ASN A 261 -20.03 1.53 0.73
N TRP A 262 -19.91 0.63 1.69
CA TRP A 262 -20.13 -0.80 1.51
C TRP A 262 -21.13 -1.32 2.53
N LYS A 263 -22.00 -2.23 2.09
CA LYS A 263 -22.81 -3.07 2.97
C LYS A 263 -22.32 -4.51 2.83
N PHE A 264 -22.04 -5.13 3.96
CA PHE A 264 -21.63 -6.53 4.03
C PHE A 264 -22.81 -7.40 4.50
N ASP A 265 -22.84 -8.62 3.96
CA ASP A 265 -23.69 -9.72 4.40
C ASP A 265 -22.86 -11.01 4.27
N ALA A 266 -22.63 -11.71 5.37
CA ALA A 266 -21.81 -12.92 5.44
C ALA A 266 -20.46 -12.77 4.72
N GLY A 267 -19.79 -11.64 4.90
CA GLY A 267 -18.48 -11.32 4.31
C GLY A 267 -18.51 -10.77 2.89
N LEU A 268 -19.64 -10.79 2.20
CA LEU A 268 -19.80 -10.29 0.83
C LEU A 268 -20.26 -8.83 0.81
N VAL A 269 -19.72 -8.02 -0.08
CA VAL A 269 -20.22 -6.69 -0.38
C VAL A 269 -21.47 -6.81 -1.23
N VAL A 270 -22.64 -6.57 -0.62
CA VAL A 270 -23.96 -6.62 -1.28
C VAL A 270 -24.44 -5.25 -1.77
N ASP A 271 -23.81 -4.16 -1.31
CA ASP A 271 -24.00 -2.80 -1.82
C ASP A 271 -22.67 -2.07 -1.88
N PHE A 272 -22.33 -1.52 -3.05
CA PHE A 272 -21.14 -0.74 -3.29
C PHE A 272 -21.52 0.57 -3.97
N SER A 273 -21.47 1.65 -3.21
CA SER A 273 -21.84 2.99 -3.68
C SER A 273 -20.81 4.04 -3.28
N ALA A 274 -20.84 5.19 -3.95
CA ALA A 274 -20.08 6.37 -3.59
C ALA A 274 -20.82 7.62 -4.06
N LYS A 275 -20.63 8.75 -3.37
CA LYS A 275 -21.25 10.02 -3.77
C LYS A 275 -20.66 10.57 -5.06
N GLN A 276 -19.35 10.37 -5.28
CA GLN A 276 -18.65 10.85 -6.47
C GLN A 276 -17.60 9.84 -6.96
N ASN A 277 -17.45 9.79 -8.28
CA ASN A 277 -16.39 9.07 -8.99
C ASN A 277 -16.32 7.55 -8.74
N LEU A 278 -17.43 6.90 -8.42
CA LEU A 278 -17.48 5.45 -8.22
C LEU A 278 -16.88 4.68 -9.40
N SER A 279 -17.07 5.13 -10.64
CA SER A 279 -16.53 4.50 -11.84
C SER A 279 -15.02 4.35 -11.85
N ALA A 280 -14.27 5.17 -11.09
CA ALA A 280 -12.81 5.07 -10.98
C ALA A 280 -12.34 3.72 -10.39
N VAL A 281 -13.22 3.02 -9.68
CA VAL A 281 -12.95 1.71 -9.08
C VAL A 281 -13.95 0.67 -9.53
N LYS A 282 -15.24 1.03 -9.71
CA LYS A 282 -16.31 0.09 -10.01
C LYS A 282 -16.07 -0.67 -11.31
N ASN A 283 -15.58 0.02 -12.35
CA ASN A 283 -15.27 -0.62 -13.63
C ASN A 283 -14.23 -1.75 -13.46
N ARG A 284 -13.19 -1.54 -12.69
CA ARG A 284 -12.19 -2.58 -12.40
C ARG A 284 -12.75 -3.69 -11.51
N TRP A 285 -13.57 -3.33 -10.51
CA TRP A 285 -14.25 -4.29 -9.66
C TRP A 285 -15.20 -5.19 -10.46
N ASP A 286 -15.97 -4.63 -11.43
CA ASP A 286 -16.89 -5.40 -12.28
C ASP A 286 -16.15 -6.39 -13.19
N MET A 287 -14.94 -6.03 -13.64
CA MET A 287 -14.11 -6.88 -14.52
C MET A 287 -13.30 -7.93 -13.76
N ALA A 288 -13.04 -7.73 -12.48
CA ALA A 288 -12.26 -8.66 -11.67
C ALA A 288 -13.00 -9.98 -11.45
N THR A 289 -12.24 -11.04 -11.26
CA THR A 289 -12.76 -12.39 -11.01
C THR A 289 -12.43 -12.87 -9.59
N GLY A 290 -12.98 -14.00 -9.20
CA GLY A 290 -12.76 -14.59 -7.88
C GLY A 290 -13.40 -13.80 -6.73
N ASP A 291 -12.74 -13.72 -5.59
CA ASP A 291 -13.28 -13.20 -4.31
C ASP A 291 -13.19 -11.67 -4.19
N ARG A 292 -13.41 -10.94 -5.30
CA ARG A 292 -13.30 -9.48 -5.39
C ARG A 292 -14.20 -8.69 -4.43
N ASP A 293 -15.31 -9.28 -4.05
CA ASP A 293 -16.38 -8.69 -3.23
C ASP A 293 -16.33 -9.11 -1.75
N ARG A 294 -15.38 -9.97 -1.36
CA ARG A 294 -15.23 -10.40 0.02
C ARG A 294 -14.39 -9.42 0.85
N ILE A 295 -14.72 -9.33 2.14
CA ILE A 295 -13.85 -8.62 3.08
C ILE A 295 -12.44 -9.19 2.99
N GLY A 296 -11.44 -8.29 2.87
CA GLY A 296 -10.05 -8.70 2.64
C GLY A 296 -9.10 -8.27 3.74
N SER A 297 -9.22 -7.04 4.23
CA SER A 297 -8.28 -6.51 5.22
C SER A 297 -8.93 -5.60 6.25
N PHE A 298 -8.38 -5.65 7.47
CA PHE A 298 -8.59 -4.69 8.55
C PHE A 298 -7.23 -4.11 8.90
N ILE A 299 -7.10 -2.78 8.83
CA ILE A 299 -5.82 -2.08 8.98
C ILE A 299 -5.98 -0.95 9.99
N LEU A 300 -5.04 -0.88 10.92
CA LEU A 300 -4.94 0.16 11.95
C LEU A 300 -3.67 0.98 11.71
N GLY A 301 -3.82 2.30 11.55
CA GLY A 301 -2.72 3.23 11.35
C GLY A 301 -1.99 3.53 12.67
N VAL A 302 -0.65 3.51 12.64
CA VAL A 302 0.19 3.72 13.83
C VAL A 302 1.22 4.83 13.68
N ASN A 303 1.35 5.45 12.50
CA ASN A 303 2.33 6.51 12.26
C ASN A 303 1.86 7.87 12.84
N PRO A 304 2.52 8.41 13.88
CA PRO A 304 2.10 9.66 14.51
C PRO A 304 2.45 10.91 13.70
N LYS A 305 3.26 10.79 12.64
CA LYS A 305 3.65 11.90 11.76
C LYS A 305 2.83 11.96 10.47
N ALA A 306 2.14 10.86 10.10
CA ALA A 306 1.21 10.87 8.99
C ALA A 306 -0.01 11.77 9.27
N LYS A 307 -0.56 12.38 8.22
CA LYS A 307 -1.76 13.24 8.29
C LYS A 307 -2.74 12.85 7.20
N PHE A 308 -4.03 13.00 7.51
CA PHE A 308 -5.10 12.76 6.55
C PHE A 308 -5.06 13.70 5.34
N GLY A 309 -5.48 13.19 4.18
CA GLY A 309 -5.72 13.97 2.98
C GLY A 309 -4.63 13.90 1.91
N PHE A 310 -3.61 13.04 2.10
CA PHE A 310 -2.45 12.96 1.22
C PHE A 310 -2.13 11.56 0.71
N ASN A 311 -3.17 10.74 0.47
CA ASN A 311 -3.07 9.34 0.01
C ASN A 311 -2.31 8.39 0.97
N ILE A 312 -2.05 8.84 2.18
CA ILE A 312 -1.45 8.03 3.26
C ILE A 312 -2.39 7.91 4.46
N ASP A 313 -3.67 8.11 4.24
CA ASP A 313 -4.68 8.09 5.28
C ASP A 313 -4.67 6.80 6.12
N PRO A 314 -4.41 5.60 5.56
CA PRO A 314 -4.30 4.37 6.34
C PRO A 314 -3.18 4.35 7.38
N LEU A 315 -2.11 5.16 7.18
CA LEU A 315 -0.95 5.19 8.08
C LEU A 315 -1.21 6.04 9.33
N VAL A 316 -2.15 6.99 9.26
CA VAL A 316 -2.38 7.98 10.32
C VAL A 316 -2.73 7.26 11.62
N ARG A 317 -2.02 7.59 12.71
CA ARG A 317 -2.24 6.98 14.02
C ARG A 317 -3.69 7.11 14.48
N GLY A 318 -4.37 5.96 14.66
CA GLY A 318 -5.79 5.88 14.99
C GLY A 318 -6.74 5.83 13.79
N ALA A 319 -6.23 5.90 12.55
CA ALA A 319 -7.01 5.60 11.37
C ALA A 319 -7.40 4.13 11.32
N VAL A 320 -8.57 3.86 10.77
CA VAL A 320 -9.10 2.50 10.57
C VAL A 320 -9.44 2.33 9.10
N SER A 321 -8.83 1.32 8.46
CA SER A 321 -9.14 1.02 7.06
C SER A 321 -9.70 -0.38 6.91
N ILE A 322 -10.69 -0.51 6.03
CA ILE A 322 -11.32 -1.77 5.65
C ILE A 322 -11.09 -1.97 4.16
N GLY A 323 -10.62 -3.15 3.80
CA GLY A 323 -10.41 -3.55 2.41
C GLY A 323 -11.26 -4.73 1.99
N ILE A 324 -11.46 -4.85 0.68
CA ILE A 324 -12.10 -5.99 0.01
C ILE A 324 -11.16 -6.55 -1.05
N GLY A 325 -11.36 -7.82 -1.41
CA GLY A 325 -10.61 -8.51 -2.44
C GLY A 325 -9.39 -9.27 -1.91
N GLU A 326 -8.31 -9.30 -2.69
CA GLU A 326 -7.08 -10.08 -2.43
C GLU A 326 -6.52 -9.87 -1.02
N ASN A 327 -6.28 -10.97 -0.30
CA ASN A 327 -5.76 -10.92 1.08
C ASN A 327 -4.78 -12.05 1.44
N ARG A 328 -4.33 -12.85 0.47
CA ARG A 328 -3.39 -13.95 0.71
C ARG A 328 -2.06 -13.44 1.27
N TYR A 329 -1.65 -12.24 0.92
CA TYR A 329 -0.46 -11.59 1.50
C TYR A 329 -0.59 -11.32 3.02
N LEU A 330 -1.82 -11.27 3.55
CA LEU A 330 -2.12 -11.19 4.99
C LEU A 330 -2.46 -12.56 5.60
N GLY A 331 -2.24 -13.66 4.89
CA GLY A 331 -2.61 -14.99 5.33
C GLY A 331 -4.11 -15.30 5.21
N GLY A 332 -4.85 -14.54 4.43
CA GLY A 332 -6.24 -14.81 4.07
C GLY A 332 -6.39 -15.81 2.93
N LYS A 333 -7.63 -16.04 2.50
CA LYS A 333 -7.99 -17.03 1.48
C LYS A 333 -8.57 -16.43 0.19
N ASN A 334 -8.87 -15.14 0.18
CA ASN A 334 -9.41 -14.50 -1.02
C ASN A 334 -8.38 -14.55 -2.16
N ASN A 335 -8.84 -15.01 -3.32
CA ASN A 335 -8.02 -15.11 -4.53
C ASN A 335 -8.71 -14.31 -5.66
N THR A 336 -8.14 -13.16 -5.96
CA THR A 336 -8.64 -12.24 -7.01
C THR A 336 -7.50 -11.35 -7.49
N ASP A 337 -7.70 -10.68 -8.61
CA ASP A 337 -6.80 -9.64 -9.14
C ASP A 337 -7.22 -8.21 -8.70
N PHE A 338 -8.11 -8.12 -7.72
CA PHE A 338 -8.66 -6.86 -7.22
C PHE A 338 -8.44 -6.70 -5.72
N ALA A 339 -8.01 -5.51 -5.32
CA ALA A 339 -8.02 -5.08 -3.93
C ALA A 339 -8.26 -3.57 -3.84
N ILE A 340 -9.04 -3.16 -2.86
CA ILE A 340 -9.24 -1.75 -2.52
C ILE A 340 -9.56 -1.62 -1.03
N ALA A 341 -9.08 -0.55 -0.42
CA ALA A 341 -9.41 -0.21 0.96
C ALA A 341 -9.90 1.24 1.05
N GLY A 342 -10.86 1.47 1.93
CA GLY A 342 -11.28 2.80 2.36
C GLY A 342 -10.88 3.07 3.80
N THR A 343 -10.82 4.35 4.20
CA THR A 343 -10.34 4.77 5.52
C THR A 343 -11.38 5.58 6.28
N LEU A 344 -11.43 5.36 7.59
CA LEU A 344 -12.21 6.08 8.59
C LEU A 344 -11.26 6.86 9.51
N SER A 345 -11.53 8.16 9.72
CA SER A 345 -10.65 9.04 10.52
C SER A 345 -11.03 9.08 12.02
N LYS A 346 -12.26 8.81 12.36
CA LYS A 346 -12.81 8.96 13.73
C LYS A 346 -13.65 7.75 14.15
N ALA A 347 -13.22 6.56 13.76
CA ALA A 347 -13.90 5.34 14.16
C ALA A 347 -13.63 4.99 15.64
N THR A 348 -14.57 4.26 16.23
CA THR A 348 -14.36 3.48 17.45
C THR A 348 -14.23 2.02 17.04
N VAL A 349 -13.22 1.34 17.57
CA VAL A 349 -12.97 -0.08 17.35
C VAL A 349 -13.00 -0.80 18.67
N GLU A 350 -13.81 -1.83 18.75
CA GLU A 350 -13.87 -2.75 19.88
C GLU A 350 -13.30 -4.11 19.48
N LEU A 351 -12.46 -4.67 20.33
CA LEU A 351 -11.97 -6.02 20.27
C LEU A 351 -12.61 -6.81 21.41
N ASP A 352 -13.44 -7.80 21.07
CA ASP A 352 -14.21 -8.59 22.05
C ASP A 352 -15.00 -7.74 23.06
N GLY A 353 -15.58 -6.62 22.57
CA GLY A 353 -16.36 -5.67 23.36
C GLY A 353 -15.52 -4.63 24.13
N ILE A 354 -14.19 -4.70 24.06
CA ILE A 354 -13.28 -3.75 24.72
C ILE A 354 -12.78 -2.72 23.71
N PRO A 355 -13.01 -1.41 23.90
CA PRO A 355 -12.51 -0.39 22.99
C PRO A 355 -10.97 -0.36 22.94
N ILE A 356 -10.39 -0.50 21.76
CA ILE A 356 -8.95 -0.32 21.49
C ILE A 356 -8.66 1.00 20.77
N VAL A 357 -9.64 1.50 19.99
CA VAL A 357 -9.64 2.83 19.41
C VAL A 357 -10.96 3.51 19.74
N LYS A 358 -10.94 4.74 20.22
CA LYS A 358 -12.13 5.54 20.51
C LYS A 358 -12.06 6.88 19.77
N ASN A 359 -13.00 7.09 18.84
CA ASN A 359 -13.07 8.33 18.06
C ASN A 359 -11.72 8.68 17.40
N GLY A 360 -11.06 7.68 16.78
CA GLY A 360 -9.78 7.84 16.09
C GLY A 360 -8.55 7.98 16.99
N LYS A 361 -8.65 7.65 18.28
CA LYS A 361 -7.53 7.66 19.23
C LYS A 361 -7.39 6.32 19.91
N TYR A 362 -6.18 5.80 20.02
CA TYR A 362 -5.92 4.61 20.81
C TYR A 362 -6.20 4.87 22.29
N VAL A 363 -6.77 3.89 22.97
CA VAL A 363 -7.11 3.91 24.41
C VAL A 363 -6.31 2.87 25.19
N THR A 364 -5.24 2.34 24.56
CA THR A 364 -4.35 1.30 25.13
C THR A 364 -3.04 1.89 25.64
#